data_af2a1758c03c48a27c6b2edf33722ba8
#
_entry.id   af2a1758c03c48a27c6b2edf33722ba8
#
_cell.length_a   1.000
_cell.length_b   1.000
_cell.length_c   1.000
_cell.angle_alpha   90.00
_cell.angle_beta   90.00
_cell.angle_gamma   90.00
#
_symmetry.space_group_name_H-M   'P 1'
#
loop_
_entity.id
_entity.type
_entity.pdbx_description
1 polymer ?
#
loop_
_entity_poly.entity_id
_entity_poly.type
_entity_poly.pdbx_seq_one_letter_code
_entity_poly.pdbx_strand_id
1 'polypeptide(L)'
;MRKITSLLLLLLCAVTVLSARANKYDRGIVMKTFIPKGQWMVGATFSYSEHVDDNFEFMSLLKDIDSEGYTFKVTPLVSYFIRDNISIGGRLAYSRSYTKLDNLSLSLGDDISLDINEWNDKSNTYSASFFIRTYLNLGDSKRFGLFNEARLVYGYSKSTSSSDLGSGLTGVHQLKHNLNIGVAPGITCFVNDFTAVEASVAVAGLNFNWYDQKKDQVYDGKRTSSSANFKINLLSIDLGIVFYL
;
A
#
# COMPACT_ATOMS: atom_id res chain seq x y z
N MET A 1 -18.63 -10.66 -13.21
CA MET A 1 -17.38 -11.02 -13.88
C MET A 1 -17.23 -10.38 -15.28
N ARG A 2 -18.19 -10.42 -16.19
CA ARG A 2 -18.11 -9.79 -17.54
C ARG A 2 -17.77 -8.29 -17.55
N LYS A 3 -18.28 -7.50 -16.60
CA LYS A 3 -18.01 -6.04 -16.53
C LYS A 3 -16.58 -5.70 -16.11
N ILE A 4 -15.95 -6.55 -15.30
CA ILE A 4 -14.57 -6.37 -14.84
C ILE A 4 -13.57 -6.69 -15.96
N THR A 5 -13.85 -7.75 -16.75
CA THR A 5 -13.02 -8.09 -17.91
C THR A 5 -13.07 -7.02 -19.01
N SER A 6 -14.26 -6.42 -19.26
CA SER A 6 -14.37 -5.28 -20.19
C SER A 6 -13.60 -4.06 -19.73
N LEU A 7 -13.60 -3.74 -18.43
CA LEU A 7 -12.88 -2.60 -17.87
C LEU A 7 -11.35 -2.82 -17.95
N LEU A 8 -10.88 -4.02 -17.68
CA LEU A 8 -9.48 -4.40 -17.82
C LEU A 8 -9.00 -4.33 -19.29
N LEU A 9 -9.83 -4.79 -20.21
CA LEU A 9 -9.54 -4.70 -21.65
C LEU A 9 -9.48 -3.25 -22.13
N LEU A 10 -10.40 -2.39 -21.67
CA LEU A 10 -10.42 -0.95 -21.96
C LEU A 10 -9.19 -0.25 -21.41
N LEU A 11 -8.75 -0.59 -20.19
CA LEU A 11 -7.55 -0.04 -19.57
C LEU A 11 -6.28 -0.48 -20.32
N LEU A 12 -6.22 -1.73 -20.76
CA LEU A 12 -5.12 -2.27 -21.58
C LEU A 12 -5.04 -1.57 -22.95
N CYS A 13 -6.19 -1.36 -23.60
CA CYS A 13 -6.28 -0.61 -24.86
C CYS A 13 -5.88 0.86 -24.68
N ALA A 14 -6.27 1.51 -23.56
CA ALA A 14 -5.91 2.89 -23.28
C ALA A 14 -4.39 3.07 -23.13
N VAL A 15 -3.71 2.11 -22.47
CA VAL A 15 -2.23 2.13 -22.30
C VAL A 15 -1.52 1.96 -23.66
N THR A 16 -2.04 1.12 -24.55
CA THR A 16 -1.45 0.92 -25.89
C THR A 16 -1.63 2.12 -26.80
N VAL A 17 -2.78 2.82 -26.73
CA VAL A 17 -3.05 4.02 -27.52
C VAL A 17 -2.22 5.22 -27.07
N LEU A 18 -1.93 5.34 -25.76
CA LEU A 18 -1.05 6.38 -25.22
C LEU A 18 0.41 6.21 -25.68
N SER A 19 0.84 4.98 -25.95
CA SER A 19 2.18 4.69 -26.46
C SER A 19 2.34 5.01 -27.96
N ALA A 20 1.25 5.09 -28.73
CA ALA A 20 1.28 5.26 -30.18
C ALA A 20 1.39 6.72 -30.67
N ARG A 21 1.22 7.71 -29.82
CA ARG A 21 1.38 9.14 -30.14
C ARG A 21 2.55 9.77 -29.38
N ALA A 22 3.76 9.30 -29.66
CA ALA A 22 4.95 10.08 -29.35
C ALA A 22 4.99 11.29 -30.32
N ASN A 23 4.35 12.38 -29.95
CA ASN A 23 4.54 13.65 -30.62
C ASN A 23 6.03 14.02 -30.59
N LYS A 24 6.57 14.50 -31.71
CA LYS A 24 7.92 15.04 -31.87
C LYS A 24 8.23 16.29 -31.00
N TYR A 25 7.74 16.33 -29.77
CA TYR A 25 8.10 17.39 -28.85
C TYR A 25 9.33 16.92 -28.07
N ASP A 26 10.49 17.37 -28.53
CA ASP A 26 11.74 17.16 -27.81
C ASP A 26 11.78 18.09 -26.59
N ARG A 27 11.69 17.51 -25.42
CA ARG A 27 11.78 18.22 -24.14
C ARG A 27 13.23 18.34 -23.66
N GLY A 28 14.22 18.01 -24.49
CA GLY A 28 15.62 17.99 -24.10
C GLY A 28 15.98 16.91 -23.09
N ILE A 29 15.08 15.94 -22.84
CA ILE A 29 15.34 14.82 -21.94
C ILE A 29 16.04 13.73 -22.73
N VAL A 30 17.36 13.68 -22.62
CA VAL A 30 18.16 12.60 -23.19
C VAL A 30 18.08 11.42 -22.23
N MET A 31 17.42 10.35 -22.64
CA MET A 31 17.39 9.10 -21.87
C MET A 31 18.75 8.39 -22.02
N LYS A 32 19.66 8.64 -21.08
CA LYS A 32 20.90 7.88 -20.96
C LYS A 32 20.63 6.57 -20.23
N THR A 33 21.43 5.54 -20.52
CA THR A 33 21.40 4.29 -19.77
C THR A 33 21.85 4.56 -18.34
N PHE A 34 20.91 4.47 -17.41
CA PHE A 34 21.17 4.61 -15.97
C PHE A 34 21.45 3.22 -15.36
N ILE A 35 20.63 2.24 -15.73
CA ILE A 35 20.82 0.85 -15.34
C ILE A 35 20.76 0.00 -16.62
N PRO A 36 21.83 -0.74 -16.96
CA PRO A 36 21.88 -1.54 -18.17
C PRO A 36 21.00 -2.78 -18.10
N LYS A 37 20.60 -3.27 -19.27
CA LYS A 37 19.93 -4.56 -19.44
C LYS A 37 20.79 -5.69 -18.87
N GLY A 38 20.12 -6.72 -18.33
CA GLY A 38 20.76 -7.94 -17.85
C GLY A 38 21.09 -7.95 -16.37
N GLN A 39 20.97 -6.82 -15.68
CA GLN A 39 21.19 -6.77 -14.24
C GLN A 39 20.00 -7.33 -13.45
N TRP A 40 20.32 -7.94 -12.31
CA TRP A 40 19.37 -8.29 -11.28
C TRP A 40 19.32 -7.19 -10.23
N MET A 41 18.14 -6.93 -9.71
CA MET A 41 17.94 -6.08 -8.55
C MET A 41 17.26 -6.90 -7.45
N VAL A 42 17.92 -6.96 -6.29
CA VAL A 42 17.41 -7.66 -5.10
C VAL A 42 17.42 -6.66 -3.94
N GLY A 43 16.38 -6.66 -3.14
CA GLY A 43 16.32 -5.75 -2.01
C GLY A 43 15.15 -5.99 -1.08
N ALA A 44 14.98 -5.09 -0.16
CA ALA A 44 13.85 -5.07 0.74
C ALA A 44 13.46 -3.65 1.12
N THR A 45 12.15 -3.43 1.30
CA THR A 45 11.65 -2.24 1.97
C THR A 45 11.15 -2.61 3.36
N PHE A 46 11.34 -1.69 4.29
CA PHE A 46 10.90 -1.81 5.66
C PHE A 46 10.10 -0.57 6.03
N SER A 47 8.94 -0.74 6.63
CA SER A 47 8.18 0.37 7.18
C SER A 47 7.68 0.03 8.58
N TYR A 48 7.74 1.01 9.45
CA TYR A 48 7.22 0.98 10.81
C TYR A 48 6.47 2.27 11.07
N SER A 49 5.29 2.16 11.65
CA SER A 49 4.53 3.30 12.15
C SER A 49 3.94 2.94 13.50
N GLU A 50 3.91 3.92 14.38
CA GLU A 50 3.33 3.85 15.70
C GLU A 50 2.47 5.09 15.91
N HIS A 51 1.37 4.94 16.62
CA HIS A 51 0.52 6.03 17.07
C HIS A 51 0.11 5.79 18.53
N VAL A 52 0.08 6.85 19.28
CA VAL A 52 -0.42 6.90 20.65
C VAL A 52 -1.29 8.15 20.74
N ASP A 53 -2.56 7.97 21.03
CA ASP A 53 -3.51 9.05 21.28
C ASP A 53 -3.90 8.98 22.75
N ASP A 54 -3.78 10.11 23.46
CA ASP A 54 -4.12 10.25 24.88
C ASP A 54 -5.07 11.43 25.02
N ASN A 55 -6.27 11.20 25.52
CA ASN A 55 -7.35 12.19 25.66
C ASN A 55 -7.64 12.96 24.35
N PHE A 56 -7.61 12.29 23.20
CA PHE A 56 -7.82 12.92 21.90
C PHE A 56 -9.32 13.14 21.64
N GLU A 57 -9.70 14.35 21.21
CA GLU A 57 -11.06 14.67 20.79
C GLU A 57 -11.16 14.76 19.26
N PHE A 58 -12.13 14.08 18.68
CA PHE A 58 -12.43 14.14 17.25
C PHE A 58 -13.84 14.69 16.99
N MET A 59 -13.92 15.88 16.37
CA MET A 59 -15.15 16.56 15.95
C MET A 59 -16.17 16.78 17.07
N SER A 60 -15.77 17.04 18.30
CA SER A 60 -16.64 17.24 19.47
C SER A 60 -17.71 16.16 19.75
N LEU A 61 -17.74 15.11 18.94
CA LEU A 61 -18.65 13.96 19.07
C LEU A 61 -17.99 12.76 19.73
N LEU A 62 -16.67 12.65 19.58
CA LEU A 62 -15.84 11.61 20.16
C LEU A 62 -14.88 12.28 21.14
N LYS A 63 -14.99 11.94 22.41
CA LYS A 63 -14.18 12.48 23.49
C LYS A 63 -13.45 11.36 24.20
N ASP A 64 -12.35 11.71 24.86
CA ASP A 64 -11.58 10.81 25.70
C ASP A 64 -11.12 9.54 24.94
N ILE A 65 -10.57 9.74 23.72
CA ILE A 65 -10.01 8.64 22.92
C ILE A 65 -8.61 8.35 23.43
N ASP A 66 -8.43 7.18 24.04
CA ASP A 66 -7.13 6.64 24.37
C ASP A 66 -6.86 5.47 23.42
N SER A 67 -5.91 5.63 22.54
CA SER A 67 -5.54 4.59 21.59
C SER A 67 -4.04 4.42 21.44
N GLU A 68 -3.61 3.19 21.29
CA GLU A 68 -2.25 2.85 20.95
C GLU A 68 -2.21 1.83 19.82
N GLY A 69 -1.22 1.92 18.99
CA GLY A 69 -1.08 0.94 17.93
C GLY A 69 0.23 1.02 17.18
N TYR A 70 0.57 -0.08 16.55
CA TYR A 70 1.72 -0.15 15.66
C TYR A 70 1.40 -0.91 14.38
N THR A 71 2.09 -0.57 13.33
CA THR A 71 2.12 -1.32 12.09
C THR A 71 3.55 -1.48 11.63
N PHE A 72 3.98 -2.71 11.38
CA PHE A 72 5.22 -2.96 10.69
C PHE A 72 5.00 -3.75 9.40
N LYS A 73 5.85 -3.51 8.41
CA LYS A 73 5.78 -4.17 7.11
C LYS A 73 7.19 -4.43 6.59
N VAL A 74 7.42 -5.64 6.13
CA VAL A 74 8.65 -6.07 5.47
C VAL A 74 8.31 -6.55 4.07
N THR A 75 9.08 -6.11 3.07
CA THR A 75 8.78 -6.38 1.67
C THR A 75 10.07 -6.70 0.92
N PRO A 76 10.52 -7.96 0.89
CA PRO A 76 11.56 -8.39 -0.02
C PRO A 76 11.10 -8.29 -1.47
N LEU A 77 12.03 -7.95 -2.35
CA LEU A 77 11.79 -7.80 -3.78
C LEU A 77 12.93 -8.39 -4.60
N VAL A 78 12.58 -8.81 -5.80
CA VAL A 78 13.53 -9.22 -6.83
C VAL A 78 13.02 -8.73 -8.18
N SER A 79 13.92 -8.23 -9.03
CA SER A 79 13.59 -7.86 -10.40
C SER A 79 14.78 -8.08 -11.35
N TYR A 80 14.47 -8.11 -12.63
CA TYR A 80 15.43 -8.28 -13.70
C TYR A 80 15.23 -7.21 -14.77
N PHE A 81 16.33 -6.62 -15.24
CA PHE A 81 16.33 -5.60 -16.27
C PHE A 81 16.24 -6.22 -17.66
N ILE A 82 15.04 -6.20 -18.24
CA ILE A 82 14.75 -6.76 -19.57
C ILE A 82 15.22 -5.85 -20.71
N ARG A 83 15.35 -4.55 -20.44
CA ARG A 83 15.93 -3.51 -21.29
C ARG A 83 16.67 -2.50 -20.43
N ASP A 84 17.48 -1.66 -21.06
CA ASP A 84 18.09 -0.53 -20.38
C ASP A 84 16.99 0.31 -19.71
N ASN A 85 17.18 0.59 -18.42
CA ASN A 85 16.27 1.37 -17.59
C ASN A 85 14.85 0.78 -17.41
N ILE A 86 14.60 -0.49 -17.81
CA ILE A 86 13.28 -1.14 -17.64
C ILE A 86 13.46 -2.49 -16.96
N SER A 87 12.86 -2.63 -15.80
CA SER A 87 12.86 -3.90 -15.07
C SER A 87 11.43 -4.42 -14.83
N ILE A 88 11.36 -5.75 -14.71
CA ILE A 88 10.15 -6.47 -14.27
C ILE A 88 10.52 -7.26 -13.03
N GLY A 89 9.61 -7.36 -12.08
CA GLY A 89 9.91 -8.03 -10.83
C GLY A 89 8.70 -8.39 -10.01
N GLY A 90 8.99 -9.00 -8.88
CA GLY A 90 8.02 -9.41 -7.87
C GLY A 90 8.42 -8.99 -6.47
N ARG A 91 7.43 -8.90 -5.60
CA ARG A 91 7.58 -8.69 -4.17
C ARG A 91 6.68 -9.63 -3.40
N LEU A 92 7.16 -10.03 -2.25
CA LEU A 92 6.34 -10.59 -1.20
C LEU A 92 6.33 -9.60 -0.05
N ALA A 93 5.20 -9.44 0.62
CA ALA A 93 5.14 -8.58 1.78
C ALA A 93 4.40 -9.28 2.92
N TYR A 94 4.92 -9.06 4.12
CA TYR A 94 4.25 -9.37 5.37
C TYR A 94 4.07 -8.08 6.16
N SER A 95 2.85 -7.84 6.63
CA SER A 95 2.53 -6.72 7.50
C SER A 95 1.72 -7.21 8.69
N ARG A 96 2.03 -6.66 9.86
CA ARG A 96 1.26 -6.84 11.08
C ARG A 96 0.86 -5.50 11.63
N SER A 97 -0.42 -5.35 11.93
CA SER A 97 -1.00 -4.19 12.58
C SER A 97 -1.67 -4.61 13.88
N TYR A 98 -1.48 -3.81 14.90
CA TYR A 98 -2.16 -3.92 16.19
C TYR A 98 -2.67 -2.53 16.56
N THR A 99 -3.92 -2.46 16.98
CA THR A 99 -4.54 -1.24 17.50
C THR A 99 -5.35 -1.60 18.71
N LYS A 100 -5.16 -0.85 19.79
CA LYS A 100 -5.91 -0.94 21.04
C LYS A 100 -6.56 0.40 21.30
N LEU A 101 -7.83 0.38 21.63
CA LEU A 101 -8.62 1.51 22.12
C LEU A 101 -9.04 1.15 23.55
N ASP A 102 -8.64 1.94 24.53
CA ASP A 102 -8.96 1.69 25.91
C ASP A 102 -10.29 2.34 26.31
N ASN A 103 -10.57 3.54 25.82
CA ASN A 103 -11.81 4.24 26.07
C ASN A 103 -12.29 4.97 24.81
N LEU A 104 -13.57 4.87 24.51
CA LEU A 104 -14.24 5.64 23.49
C LEU A 104 -15.65 5.98 23.94
N SER A 105 -15.89 7.23 24.27
CA SER A 105 -17.21 7.74 24.60
C SER A 105 -17.83 8.47 23.40
N LEU A 106 -18.92 7.93 22.89
CA LEU A 106 -19.69 8.51 21.79
C LEU A 106 -20.94 9.15 22.38
N SER A 107 -21.02 10.49 22.38
CA SER A 107 -22.20 11.24 22.82
C SER A 107 -23.00 11.72 21.62
N LEU A 108 -24.18 11.17 21.43
CA LEU A 108 -25.15 11.54 20.38
C LEU A 108 -26.31 12.34 20.99
N GLY A 109 -26.03 13.58 21.45
CA GLY A 109 -27.00 14.42 22.16
C GLY A 109 -27.10 14.11 23.66
N ASP A 110 -28.04 14.74 24.32
CA ASP A 110 -28.13 14.70 25.80
C ASP A 110 -28.59 13.35 26.39
N ASP A 111 -29.15 12.45 25.55
CA ASP A 111 -29.81 11.23 26.04
C ASP A 111 -29.17 9.90 25.55
N ILE A 112 -28.16 9.92 24.67
CA ILE A 112 -27.56 8.70 24.15
C ILE A 112 -26.04 8.78 24.28
N SER A 113 -25.49 8.05 25.24
CA SER A 113 -24.05 7.75 25.34
C SER A 113 -23.79 6.28 25.04
N LEU A 114 -22.84 6.00 24.18
CA LEU A 114 -22.30 4.68 23.93
C LEU A 114 -20.84 4.67 24.40
N ASP A 115 -20.57 3.93 25.44
CA ASP A 115 -19.21 3.77 25.96
C ASP A 115 -18.67 2.42 25.49
N ILE A 116 -17.56 2.47 24.75
CA ILE A 116 -16.75 1.31 24.37
C ILE A 116 -15.57 1.28 25.33
N ASN A 117 -15.57 0.33 26.24
CA ASN A 117 -14.56 0.26 27.30
C ASN A 117 -13.23 -0.32 26.81
N GLU A 118 -13.25 -1.23 25.87
CA GLU A 118 -12.04 -1.87 25.34
C GLU A 118 -12.29 -2.38 23.93
N TRP A 119 -11.44 -1.97 23.00
CA TRP A 119 -11.45 -2.52 21.64
C TRP A 119 -10.03 -2.83 21.19
N ASN A 120 -9.82 -4.06 20.74
CA ASN A 120 -8.55 -4.53 20.25
C ASN A 120 -8.69 -5.05 18.82
N ASP A 121 -7.81 -4.63 17.92
CA ASP A 121 -7.73 -5.17 16.57
C ASP A 121 -6.31 -5.66 16.26
N LYS A 122 -6.23 -6.89 15.77
CA LYS A 122 -4.99 -7.52 15.32
C LYS A 122 -5.16 -7.98 13.89
N SER A 123 -4.30 -7.49 13.01
CA SER A 123 -4.33 -7.85 11.60
C SER A 123 -2.97 -8.35 11.13
N ASN A 124 -2.97 -9.47 10.41
CA ASN A 124 -1.81 -9.99 9.70
C ASN A 124 -2.14 -10.04 8.22
N THR A 125 -1.31 -9.40 7.41
CA THR A 125 -1.49 -9.29 5.96
C THR A 125 -0.30 -9.90 5.24
N TYR A 126 -0.59 -10.79 4.31
CA TYR A 126 0.37 -11.36 3.35
C TYR A 126 0.01 -10.86 1.98
N SER A 127 0.98 -10.41 1.21
CA SER A 127 0.73 -9.98 -0.16
C SER A 127 1.85 -10.41 -1.10
N ALA A 128 1.45 -10.64 -2.35
CA ALA A 128 2.34 -10.85 -3.46
C ALA A 128 2.06 -9.79 -4.53
N SER A 129 3.09 -9.29 -5.16
CA SER A 129 2.94 -8.30 -6.21
C SER A 129 3.88 -8.56 -7.38
N PHE A 130 3.38 -8.23 -8.56
CA PHE A 130 4.16 -8.09 -9.78
C PHE A 130 4.28 -6.60 -10.10
N PHE A 131 5.46 -6.18 -10.60
CA PHE A 131 5.66 -4.79 -10.98
C PHE A 131 6.53 -4.67 -12.24
N ILE A 132 6.34 -3.53 -12.90
CA ILE A 132 7.20 -3.04 -13.98
C ILE A 132 7.71 -1.68 -13.54
N ARG A 133 9.02 -1.46 -13.61
CA ARG A 133 9.66 -0.18 -13.32
C ARG A 133 10.36 0.38 -14.53
N THR A 134 10.25 1.68 -14.68
CA THR A 134 11.02 2.46 -15.64
C THR A 134 11.89 3.46 -14.87
N TYR A 135 13.15 3.57 -15.26
CA TYR A 135 14.12 4.46 -14.62
C TYR A 135 14.51 5.60 -15.55
N LEU A 136 14.78 6.74 -14.96
CA LEU A 136 15.27 7.93 -15.64
C LEU A 136 16.40 8.51 -14.79
N ASN A 137 17.56 8.74 -15.39
CA ASN A 137 18.65 9.44 -14.71
C ASN A 137 18.28 10.91 -14.49
N LEU A 138 18.70 11.46 -13.36
CA LEU A 138 18.48 12.87 -13.05
C LEU A 138 19.63 13.72 -13.63
N GLY A 139 19.38 14.32 -14.78
CA GLY A 139 20.40 15.04 -15.56
C GLY A 139 21.53 14.09 -15.98
N ASP A 140 22.78 14.47 -15.73
CA ASP A 140 23.98 13.67 -16.01
C ASP A 140 24.44 12.84 -14.83
N SER A 141 23.64 12.78 -13.75
CA SER A 141 24.00 12.03 -12.56
C SER A 141 24.04 10.53 -12.82
N LYS A 142 25.11 9.87 -12.41
CA LYS A 142 25.22 8.42 -12.36
C LYS A 142 24.68 7.83 -11.06
N ARG A 143 24.41 8.67 -10.05
CA ARG A 143 24.00 8.23 -8.72
C ARG A 143 22.51 8.46 -8.44
N PHE A 144 21.94 9.52 -9.01
CA PHE A 144 20.57 9.89 -8.75
C PHE A 144 19.68 9.58 -9.96
N GLY A 145 18.60 8.87 -9.71
CA GLY A 145 17.59 8.58 -10.72
C GLY A 145 16.19 8.70 -10.16
N LEU A 146 15.25 8.87 -11.06
CA LEU A 146 13.82 8.74 -10.80
C LEU A 146 13.37 7.40 -11.33
N PHE A 147 12.39 6.80 -10.68
CA PHE A 147 11.70 5.65 -11.25
C PHE A 147 10.19 5.81 -11.16
N ASN A 148 9.51 5.15 -12.05
CA ASN A 148 8.07 4.99 -11.98
C ASN A 148 7.74 3.50 -12.00
N GLU A 149 6.92 3.07 -11.05
CA GLU A 149 6.53 1.70 -10.89
C GLU A 149 5.03 1.52 -11.11
N ALA A 150 4.66 0.68 -12.06
CA ALA A 150 3.30 0.16 -12.19
C ALA A 150 3.25 -1.22 -11.54
N ARG A 151 2.28 -1.43 -10.64
CA ARG A 151 2.20 -2.65 -9.84
C ARG A 151 0.80 -3.25 -9.79
N LEU A 152 0.76 -4.57 -9.74
CA LEU A 152 -0.41 -5.37 -9.44
C LEU A 152 -0.13 -6.11 -8.14
N VAL A 153 -0.97 -5.88 -7.13
CA VAL A 153 -0.79 -6.46 -5.79
C VAL A 153 -2.01 -7.28 -5.43
N TYR A 154 -1.79 -8.51 -5.00
CA TYR A 154 -2.81 -9.32 -4.35
C TYR A 154 -2.46 -9.50 -2.88
N GLY A 155 -3.40 -9.17 -2.00
CA GLY A 155 -3.26 -9.26 -0.55
C GLY A 155 -4.30 -10.17 0.08
N TYR A 156 -3.88 -10.90 1.10
CA TYR A 156 -4.72 -11.70 1.98
C TYR A 156 -4.46 -11.27 3.42
N SER A 157 -5.53 -10.85 4.10
CA SER A 157 -5.46 -10.32 5.45
C SER A 157 -6.40 -11.10 6.37
N LYS A 158 -5.89 -11.44 7.56
CA LYS A 158 -6.68 -11.97 8.66
C LYS A 158 -6.66 -10.96 9.78
N SER A 159 -7.84 -10.49 10.19
CA SER A 159 -7.98 -9.67 11.38
C SER A 159 -8.89 -10.32 12.41
N THR A 160 -8.60 -10.00 13.66
CA THR A 160 -9.40 -10.39 14.81
C THR A 160 -9.58 -9.17 15.66
N SER A 161 -10.82 -8.74 15.81
CA SER A 161 -11.21 -7.64 16.68
C SER A 161 -12.00 -8.19 17.86
N SER A 162 -11.75 -7.64 19.04
CA SER A 162 -12.55 -7.90 20.24
C SER A 162 -13.00 -6.57 20.84
N SER A 163 -14.23 -6.51 21.29
CA SER A 163 -14.80 -5.32 21.95
C SER A 163 -15.60 -5.74 23.17
N ASP A 164 -15.47 -4.97 24.24
CA ASP A 164 -16.34 -5.03 25.42
C ASP A 164 -17.26 -3.81 25.41
N LEU A 165 -18.54 -4.05 25.15
CA LEU A 165 -19.59 -3.03 25.11
C LEU A 165 -20.37 -2.95 26.44
N GLY A 166 -19.81 -3.48 27.55
CA GLY A 166 -20.52 -3.54 28.82
C GLY A 166 -21.66 -4.57 28.88
N SER A 167 -22.06 -5.13 27.75
CA SER A 167 -23.06 -6.20 27.63
C SER A 167 -22.44 -7.58 27.40
N GLY A 168 -21.10 -7.65 27.32
CA GLY A 168 -20.32 -8.86 27.10
C GLY A 168 -19.27 -8.71 26.00
N LEU A 169 -18.29 -9.61 26.04
CA LEU A 169 -17.20 -9.64 25.08
C LEU A 169 -17.67 -10.15 23.72
N THR A 170 -17.53 -9.30 22.70
CA THR A 170 -17.84 -9.63 21.31
C THR A 170 -16.56 -9.82 20.51
N GLY A 171 -16.47 -10.92 19.78
CA GLY A 171 -15.32 -11.23 18.92
C GLY A 171 -15.69 -11.23 17.44
N VAL A 172 -14.89 -10.57 16.62
CA VAL A 172 -15.08 -10.51 15.15
C VAL A 172 -13.82 -11.04 14.47
N HIS A 173 -13.99 -12.10 13.67
CA HIS A 173 -12.96 -12.59 12.77
C HIS A 173 -13.27 -12.14 11.35
N GLN A 174 -12.30 -11.50 10.69
CA GLN A 174 -12.46 -11.02 9.32
C GLN A 174 -11.33 -11.54 8.43
N LEU A 175 -11.72 -12.08 7.30
CA LEU A 175 -10.84 -12.38 6.18
C LEU A 175 -11.05 -11.33 5.09
N LYS A 176 -9.96 -10.79 4.58
CA LYS A 176 -9.99 -9.80 3.51
C LYS A 176 -9.07 -10.22 2.38
N HIS A 177 -9.60 -10.27 1.18
CA HIS A 177 -8.85 -10.36 -0.06
C HIS A 177 -8.81 -8.98 -0.71
N ASN A 178 -7.65 -8.56 -1.14
CA ASN A 178 -7.44 -7.27 -1.79
C ASN A 178 -6.71 -7.46 -3.11
N LEU A 179 -7.21 -6.84 -4.16
CA LEU A 179 -6.52 -6.68 -5.43
C LEU A 179 -6.30 -5.19 -5.66
N ASN A 180 -5.05 -4.77 -5.82
CA ASN A 180 -4.68 -3.38 -6.08
C ASN A 180 -3.90 -3.29 -7.39
N ILE A 181 -4.28 -2.33 -8.23
CA ILE A 181 -3.53 -1.92 -9.41
C ILE A 181 -3.12 -0.48 -9.16
N GLY A 182 -1.83 -0.18 -9.17
CA GLY A 182 -1.36 1.14 -8.76
C GLY A 182 -0.09 1.61 -9.45
N VAL A 183 0.19 2.89 -9.26
CA VAL A 183 1.39 3.56 -9.76
C VAL A 183 2.10 4.24 -8.60
N ALA A 184 3.40 4.07 -8.52
CA ALA A 184 4.25 4.63 -7.50
C ALA A 184 5.54 5.21 -8.11
N PRO A 185 5.62 6.53 -8.26
CA PRO A 185 6.88 7.19 -8.54
C PRO A 185 7.82 7.13 -7.34
N GLY A 186 9.12 7.16 -7.62
CA GLY A 186 10.14 7.15 -6.59
C GLY A 186 11.45 7.74 -7.07
N ILE A 187 12.37 7.84 -6.13
CA ILE A 187 13.75 8.24 -6.35
C ILE A 187 14.68 7.11 -5.94
N THR A 188 15.78 6.98 -6.63
CA THR A 188 16.87 6.05 -6.29
C THR A 188 18.17 6.82 -6.18
N CYS A 189 18.96 6.46 -5.17
CA CYS A 189 20.27 7.05 -4.91
C CYS A 189 21.29 5.94 -4.72
N PHE A 190 22.23 5.80 -5.64
CA PHE A 190 23.34 4.87 -5.53
C PHE A 190 24.35 5.34 -4.50
N VAL A 191 24.54 4.55 -3.45
CA VAL A 191 25.56 4.77 -2.41
C VAL A 191 26.93 4.32 -2.92
N ASN A 192 26.95 3.21 -3.66
CA ASN A 192 28.09 2.66 -4.37
C ASN A 192 27.63 2.05 -5.70
N ASP A 193 28.53 1.36 -6.42
CA ASP A 193 28.25 0.86 -7.78
C ASP A 193 27.15 -0.23 -7.82
N PHE A 194 26.84 -0.88 -6.71
CA PHE A 194 25.88 -1.97 -6.64
C PHE A 194 24.77 -1.80 -5.59
N THR A 195 24.85 -0.77 -4.73
CA THR A 195 23.87 -0.54 -3.65
C THR A 195 23.19 0.80 -3.83
N ALA A 196 21.88 0.80 -3.81
CA ALA A 196 21.08 2.02 -3.81
C ALA A 196 20.08 2.06 -2.66
N VAL A 197 19.76 3.28 -2.22
CA VAL A 197 18.62 3.60 -1.36
C VAL A 197 17.52 4.14 -2.24
N GLU A 198 16.31 3.66 -2.01
CA GLU A 198 15.13 4.05 -2.76
C GLU A 198 14.05 4.62 -1.83
N ALA A 199 13.34 5.62 -2.34
CA ALA A 199 12.14 6.14 -1.70
C ALA A 199 11.02 6.21 -2.73
N SER A 200 9.81 5.75 -2.39
CA SER A 200 8.66 5.79 -3.27
C SER A 200 7.37 6.13 -2.56
N VAL A 201 6.43 6.69 -3.31
CA VAL A 201 5.10 7.09 -2.82
C VAL A 201 4.05 6.57 -3.78
N ALA A 202 3.04 5.88 -3.25
CA ALA A 202 1.88 5.48 -4.05
C ALA A 202 1.00 6.71 -4.35
N VAL A 203 0.79 7.03 -5.62
CA VAL A 203 0.03 8.23 -6.03
C VAL A 203 -1.35 7.92 -6.59
N ALA A 204 -1.52 6.76 -7.20
CA ALA A 204 -2.78 6.35 -7.79
C ALA A 204 -2.98 4.85 -7.68
N GLY A 205 -4.23 4.42 -7.51
CA GLY A 205 -4.54 3.00 -7.48
C GLY A 205 -6.03 2.70 -7.52
N LEU A 206 -6.35 1.54 -8.09
CA LEU A 206 -7.65 0.90 -8.05
C LEU A 206 -7.59 -0.23 -7.04
N ASN A 207 -8.51 -0.23 -6.10
CA ASN A 207 -8.59 -1.24 -5.06
C ASN A 207 -9.91 -2.01 -5.17
N PHE A 208 -9.81 -3.32 -5.13
CA PHE A 208 -10.95 -4.23 -5.05
C PHE A 208 -10.78 -5.07 -3.79
N ASN A 209 -11.75 -5.02 -2.91
CA ASN A 209 -11.70 -5.72 -1.63
C ASN A 209 -12.91 -6.64 -1.48
N TRP A 210 -12.66 -7.84 -1.00
CA TRP A 210 -13.67 -8.82 -0.61
C TRP A 210 -13.46 -9.17 0.84
N TYR A 211 -14.52 -9.08 1.61
CA TYR A 211 -14.51 -9.32 3.04
C TYR A 211 -15.46 -10.48 3.37
N ASP A 212 -14.97 -11.44 4.13
CA ASP A 212 -15.75 -12.46 4.80
C ASP A 212 -15.56 -12.26 6.31
N GLN A 213 -16.65 -12.06 7.03
CA GLN A 213 -16.66 -11.72 8.45
C GLN A 213 -17.48 -12.74 9.23
N LYS A 214 -16.96 -13.16 10.39
CA LYS A 214 -17.69 -13.96 11.37
C LYS A 214 -17.71 -13.22 12.71
N LYS A 215 -18.91 -12.92 13.21
CA LYS A 215 -19.11 -12.33 14.52
C LYS A 215 -19.59 -13.41 15.49
N ASP A 216 -18.93 -13.51 16.65
CA ASP A 216 -19.23 -14.44 17.74
C ASP A 216 -19.39 -15.90 17.28
N GLN A 217 -18.64 -16.29 16.24
CA GLN A 217 -18.65 -17.61 15.59
C GLN A 217 -20.00 -18.05 14.98
N VAL A 218 -21.03 -17.22 15.04
CA VAL A 218 -22.41 -17.55 14.64
C VAL A 218 -22.89 -16.75 13.44
N TYR A 219 -22.57 -15.45 13.37
CA TYR A 219 -23.10 -14.58 12.35
C TYR A 219 -22.09 -14.38 11.19
N ASP A 220 -22.48 -14.78 10.00
CA ASP A 220 -21.68 -14.61 8.77
C ASP A 220 -22.06 -13.32 8.06
N GLY A 221 -21.06 -12.50 7.71
CA GLY A 221 -21.21 -11.28 6.92
C GLY A 221 -20.29 -11.27 5.72
N LYS A 222 -20.76 -10.79 4.56
CA LYS A 222 -19.97 -10.61 3.35
C LYS A 222 -20.07 -9.19 2.85
N ARG A 223 -18.94 -8.63 2.45
CA ARG A 223 -18.89 -7.29 1.87
C ARG A 223 -17.92 -7.27 0.70
N THR A 224 -18.31 -6.62 -0.38
CA THR A 224 -17.42 -6.30 -1.51
C THR A 224 -17.35 -4.79 -1.64
N SER A 225 -16.15 -4.25 -1.76
CA SER A 225 -15.95 -2.83 -2.02
C SER A 225 -14.91 -2.62 -3.11
N SER A 226 -15.13 -1.60 -3.94
CA SER A 226 -14.17 -1.13 -4.93
C SER A 226 -13.96 0.37 -4.72
N SER A 227 -12.72 0.81 -4.86
CA SER A 227 -12.37 2.22 -4.76
C SER A 227 -11.27 2.58 -5.75
N ALA A 228 -11.35 3.78 -6.29
CA ALA A 228 -10.28 4.39 -7.06
C ALA A 228 -9.71 5.53 -6.22
N ASN A 229 -8.42 5.49 -5.96
CA ASN A 229 -7.74 6.51 -5.18
C ASN A 229 -6.73 7.25 -6.08
N PHE A 230 -6.85 8.54 -6.09
CA PHE A 230 -5.82 9.44 -6.59
C PHE A 230 -5.44 10.36 -5.44
N LYS A 231 -4.47 9.96 -4.66
CA LYS A 231 -4.03 10.68 -3.47
C LYS A 231 -2.53 10.52 -3.28
N ILE A 232 -1.83 11.62 -3.21
CA ILE A 232 -0.44 11.65 -2.81
C ILE A 232 -0.42 11.78 -1.29
N ASN A 233 -0.02 10.71 -0.60
CA ASN A 233 0.20 10.74 0.84
C ASN A 233 1.70 10.83 1.10
N LEU A 234 2.18 12.05 1.28
CA LEU A 234 3.60 12.32 1.55
C LEU A 234 4.10 11.76 2.90
N LEU A 235 3.17 11.35 3.77
CA LEU A 235 3.52 10.71 5.05
C LEU A 235 3.65 9.17 4.91
N SER A 236 3.30 8.61 3.76
CA SER A 236 3.40 7.17 3.48
C SER A 236 4.51 6.91 2.46
N ILE A 237 5.75 7.13 2.87
CA ILE A 237 6.94 6.89 2.06
C ILE A 237 7.45 5.48 2.34
N ASP A 238 7.56 4.67 1.29
CA ASP A 238 8.24 3.38 1.36
C ASP A 238 9.76 3.64 1.17
N LEU A 239 10.57 3.28 2.16
CA LEU A 239 12.02 3.34 2.09
C LEU A 239 12.59 1.95 1.89
N GLY A 240 13.58 1.81 1.03
CA GLY A 240 14.18 0.53 0.70
C GLY A 240 15.67 0.61 0.43
N ILE A 241 16.34 -0.53 0.60
CA ILE A 241 17.71 -0.76 0.17
C ILE A 241 17.67 -1.85 -0.88
N VAL A 242 18.33 -1.59 -2.00
CA VAL A 242 18.40 -2.51 -3.15
C VAL A 242 19.83 -2.69 -3.61
N PHE A 243 20.11 -3.90 -4.10
CA PHE A 243 21.40 -4.30 -4.64
C PHE A 243 21.22 -4.65 -6.11
N TYR A 244 22.09 -4.13 -6.95
CA TYR A 244 22.16 -4.38 -8.38
C TYR A 244 23.32 -5.32 -8.66
N LEU A 245 23.03 -6.49 -9.26
CA LEU A 245 23.94 -7.60 -9.47
C LEU A 245 24.08 -7.94 -10.96
#